data_6211c4fdbd00d0526cc3a2fa21808457
#
_entry.id   6211c4fdbd00d0526cc3a2fa21808457
#
_cell.length_a   1.000
_cell.length_b   1.000
_cell.length_c   1.000
_cell.angle_alpha   90.00
_cell.angle_beta   90.00
_cell.angle_gamma   90.00
#
_symmetry.space_group_name_H-M   'P 1'
#
loop_
_entity.id
_entity.type
_entity.pdbx_description
1 polymer ?
#
loop_
_entity_poly.entity_id
_entity_poly.type
_entity_poly.pdbx_seq_one_letter_code
_entity_poly.pdbx_strand_id
1 'polypeptide(L)'
;VIDGNRRFTCLRRLALNDEDFNWFETVILDTDIENGRKQIKMLELAIQHGEEKKVDYNPIDRLVGVYQDIVETELLTVEEYAYSTNETVFEVKKRIESAMLLVEFLEYIHMPKQYHIARDYQVVSVITDLKPLLRKCSTPEMQEKVKNAVFANIMMRTIGDSRKYIRNLSQMMDTGFFTAYIKDQERIGEVLKEDLDEAAPEGKRDLDFFVSTHEEAAENLQMSLDRSLLKAKK
;
A
#
# COMPACT_ATOMS: atom_id res chain seq x y z
N VAL A 1 -25.87 -5.68 1.39
CA VAL A 1 -25.45 -6.97 2.01
C VAL A 1 -24.14 -6.71 2.73
N ILE A 2 -24.09 -6.97 4.03
CA ILE A 2 -22.91 -6.75 4.87
C ILE A 2 -21.94 -7.92 4.70
N ASP A 3 -22.43 -9.15 4.76
CA ASP A 3 -21.67 -10.37 4.48
C ASP A 3 -22.41 -11.27 3.48
N GLY A 4 -21.68 -12.14 2.80
CA GLY A 4 -22.23 -13.10 1.84
C GLY A 4 -22.44 -12.56 0.42
N ASN A 5 -21.86 -11.42 0.04
CA ASN A 5 -22.02 -10.82 -1.30
C ASN A 5 -21.71 -11.79 -2.44
N ARG A 6 -20.68 -12.64 -2.29
CA ARG A 6 -20.33 -13.67 -3.28
C ARG A 6 -21.40 -14.74 -3.38
N ARG A 7 -21.86 -15.27 -2.25
CA ARG A 7 -22.96 -16.27 -2.20
C ARG A 7 -24.22 -15.69 -2.84
N PHE A 8 -24.61 -14.48 -2.45
CA PHE A 8 -25.77 -13.80 -3.01
C PHE A 8 -25.67 -13.64 -4.55
N THR A 9 -24.50 -13.23 -5.04
CA THR A 9 -24.28 -13.10 -6.50
C THR A 9 -24.36 -14.44 -7.21
N CYS A 10 -23.81 -15.51 -6.64
CA CYS A 10 -23.92 -16.87 -7.20
C CYS A 10 -25.36 -17.35 -7.22
N LEU A 11 -26.10 -17.21 -6.11
CA LEU A 11 -27.50 -17.59 -6.03
C LEU A 11 -28.37 -16.85 -7.04
N ARG A 12 -28.17 -15.53 -7.21
CA ARG A 12 -28.87 -14.75 -8.24
C ARG A 12 -28.63 -15.27 -9.66
N ARG A 13 -27.42 -15.73 -9.96
CA ARG A 13 -27.09 -16.30 -11.28
C ARG A 13 -27.71 -17.68 -11.47
N LEU A 14 -27.69 -18.51 -10.43
CA LEU A 14 -28.31 -19.85 -10.48
C LEU A 14 -29.83 -19.76 -10.61
N ALA A 15 -30.45 -18.83 -9.90
CA ALA A 15 -31.89 -18.60 -9.95
C ALA A 15 -32.42 -18.22 -11.35
N LEU A 16 -31.58 -17.79 -12.26
CA LEU A 16 -31.96 -17.55 -13.66
C LEU A 16 -32.31 -18.85 -14.40
N ASN A 17 -31.79 -19.98 -13.95
CA ASN A 17 -31.96 -21.28 -14.58
C ASN A 17 -32.76 -22.27 -13.72
N ASP A 18 -32.87 -22.01 -12.40
CA ASP A 18 -33.49 -22.89 -11.43
C ASP A 18 -34.10 -22.10 -10.29
N GLU A 19 -35.41 -22.16 -10.14
CA GLU A 19 -36.18 -21.40 -9.15
C GLU A 19 -35.86 -21.79 -7.70
N ASP A 20 -35.33 -22.98 -7.45
CA ASP A 20 -34.95 -23.43 -6.10
C ASP A 20 -33.87 -22.54 -5.47
N PHE A 21 -33.09 -21.83 -6.28
CA PHE A 21 -32.09 -20.87 -5.81
C PHE A 21 -32.61 -19.46 -5.54
N ASN A 22 -33.91 -19.21 -5.68
CA ASN A 22 -34.52 -17.92 -5.35
C ASN A 22 -34.67 -17.66 -3.84
N TRP A 23 -34.46 -18.67 -3.03
CA TRP A 23 -34.66 -18.59 -1.59
C TRP A 23 -33.33 -18.74 -0.84
N PHE A 24 -33.12 -17.92 0.17
CA PHE A 24 -31.96 -18.02 1.06
C PHE A 24 -32.28 -17.38 2.41
N GLU A 25 -31.66 -17.92 3.45
CA GLU A 25 -31.81 -17.41 4.81
C GLU A 25 -30.97 -16.15 5.00
N THR A 26 -31.54 -15.13 5.61
CA THR A 26 -30.86 -13.84 5.91
C THR A 26 -31.19 -13.38 7.32
N VAL A 27 -30.29 -12.59 7.88
CA VAL A 27 -30.55 -11.79 9.08
C VAL A 27 -30.69 -10.33 8.63
N ILE A 28 -31.81 -9.73 8.98
CA ILE A 28 -32.06 -8.31 8.72
C ILE A 28 -31.68 -7.54 10.00
N LEU A 29 -30.80 -6.56 9.87
CA LEU A 29 -30.46 -5.68 10.98
C LEU A 29 -31.54 -4.62 11.14
N ASP A 30 -32.00 -4.43 12.36
CA ASP A 30 -32.97 -3.39 12.72
C ASP A 30 -32.23 -2.06 12.96
N THR A 31 -31.55 -1.58 11.92
CA THR A 31 -30.88 -0.28 11.94
C THR A 31 -30.85 0.30 10.52
N ASP A 32 -31.05 1.59 10.41
CA ASP A 32 -30.92 2.25 9.13
C ASP A 32 -29.43 2.55 8.83
N ILE A 33 -29.11 2.63 7.54
CA ILE A 33 -27.73 2.83 7.07
C ILE A 33 -27.17 4.18 7.50
N GLU A 34 -27.99 5.22 7.57
CA GLU A 34 -27.53 6.58 7.86
C GLU A 34 -27.14 6.74 9.34
N ASN A 35 -27.99 6.24 10.23
CA ASN A 35 -27.77 6.35 11.69
C ASN A 35 -26.92 5.21 12.25
N GLY A 36 -26.90 4.04 11.59
CA GLY A 36 -26.19 2.84 12.03
C GLY A 36 -24.87 2.57 11.31
N ARG A 37 -24.36 3.49 10.47
CA ARG A 37 -23.17 3.24 9.60
C ARG A 37 -21.96 2.74 10.37
N LYS A 38 -21.66 3.33 11.52
CA LYS A 38 -20.55 2.94 12.39
C LYS A 38 -20.74 1.52 12.95
N GLN A 39 -21.91 1.23 13.51
CA GLN A 39 -22.25 -0.08 14.08
C GLN A 39 -22.22 -1.18 13.01
N ILE A 40 -22.75 -0.88 11.84
CA ILE A 40 -22.73 -1.78 10.68
C ILE A 40 -21.27 -2.08 10.29
N LYS A 41 -20.40 -1.06 10.25
CA LYS A 41 -18.99 -1.25 9.93
C LYS A 41 -18.23 -2.08 10.97
N MET A 42 -18.47 -1.81 12.24
CA MET A 42 -17.90 -2.62 13.33
C MET A 42 -18.33 -4.08 13.25
N LEU A 43 -19.61 -4.35 12.96
CA LEU A 43 -20.11 -5.70 12.75
C LEU A 43 -19.48 -6.37 11.52
N GLU A 44 -19.36 -5.65 10.42
CA GLU A 44 -18.68 -6.15 9.22
C GLU A 44 -17.24 -6.59 9.53
N LEU A 45 -16.49 -5.75 10.21
CA LEU A 45 -15.11 -6.04 10.62
C LEU A 45 -15.06 -7.26 11.56
N ALA A 46 -15.95 -7.34 12.54
CA ALA A 46 -16.01 -8.47 13.46
C ALA A 46 -16.32 -9.80 12.75
N ILE A 47 -17.18 -9.79 11.74
CA ILE A 47 -17.47 -10.96 10.90
C ILE A 47 -16.28 -11.34 10.04
N GLN A 48 -15.59 -10.35 9.44
CA GLN A 48 -14.45 -10.57 8.54
C GLN A 48 -13.22 -11.07 9.28
N HIS A 49 -13.00 -10.62 10.52
CA HIS A 49 -11.83 -10.91 11.34
C HIS A 49 -12.11 -11.88 12.50
N GLY A 50 -13.34 -12.44 12.59
CA GLY A 50 -13.71 -13.41 13.63
C GLY A 50 -12.84 -14.67 13.64
N GLU A 51 -13.02 -15.50 14.67
CA GLU A 51 -12.18 -16.67 14.96
C GLU A 51 -12.04 -17.66 13.80
N GLU A 52 -13.07 -17.78 12.96
CA GLU A 52 -12.99 -18.54 11.72
C GLU A 52 -12.66 -17.62 10.56
N LYS A 53 -11.38 -17.47 10.25
CA LYS A 53 -10.91 -16.77 9.04
C LYS A 53 -11.43 -17.45 7.78
N LYS A 54 -12.60 -17.08 7.34
CA LYS A 54 -13.24 -17.65 6.15
C LYS A 54 -12.56 -17.25 4.85
N VAL A 55 -11.84 -16.12 4.84
CA VAL A 55 -11.15 -15.59 3.65
C VAL A 55 -9.87 -14.89 4.08
N ASP A 56 -8.75 -15.27 3.48
CA ASP A 56 -7.50 -14.54 3.63
C ASP A 56 -7.51 -13.33 2.67
N TYR A 57 -7.78 -12.14 3.21
CA TYR A 57 -7.76 -10.91 2.44
C TYR A 57 -6.35 -10.57 2.01
N ASN A 58 -6.20 -10.05 0.79
CA ASN A 58 -4.92 -9.54 0.32
C ASN A 58 -4.38 -8.49 1.30
N PRO A 59 -3.08 -8.50 1.62
CA PRO A 59 -2.48 -7.49 2.50
C PRO A 59 -2.79 -6.04 2.11
N ILE A 60 -2.88 -5.75 0.81
CA ILE A 60 -3.27 -4.42 0.30
C ILE A 60 -4.68 -4.06 0.76
N ASP A 61 -5.65 -4.98 0.60
CA ASP A 61 -7.05 -4.72 0.96
C ASP A 61 -7.19 -4.41 2.46
N ARG A 62 -6.36 -5.03 3.31
CA ARG A 62 -6.31 -4.72 4.75
C ARG A 62 -5.73 -3.34 5.04
N LEU A 63 -4.72 -2.90 4.28
CA LEU A 63 -4.16 -1.54 4.41
C LEU A 63 -5.16 -0.49 3.94
N VAL A 64 -5.81 -0.74 2.81
CA VAL A 64 -6.84 0.16 2.27
C VAL A 64 -8.02 0.28 3.24
N GLY A 65 -8.49 -0.84 3.79
CA GLY A 65 -9.60 -0.84 4.74
C GLY A 65 -9.31 0.01 5.99
N VAL A 66 -8.17 -0.20 6.65
CA VAL A 66 -7.81 0.59 7.84
C VAL A 66 -7.62 2.08 7.52
N TYR A 67 -7.06 2.41 6.35
CA TYR A 67 -6.91 3.80 5.91
C TYR A 67 -8.26 4.47 5.70
N GLN A 68 -9.16 3.81 4.97
CA GLN A 68 -10.49 4.35 4.68
C GLN A 68 -11.32 4.53 5.94
N ASP A 69 -11.32 3.55 6.84
CA ASP A 69 -12.20 3.58 8.02
C ASP A 69 -11.73 4.55 9.11
N ILE A 70 -10.40 4.74 9.25
CA ILE A 70 -9.84 5.56 10.34
C ILE A 70 -9.34 6.92 9.86
N VAL A 71 -8.68 6.97 8.68
CA VAL A 71 -7.98 8.19 8.22
C VAL A 71 -8.83 8.99 7.23
N GLU A 72 -9.38 8.32 6.20
CA GLU A 72 -10.09 9.03 5.12
C GLU A 72 -11.51 9.42 5.54
N THR A 73 -12.26 8.54 6.18
CA THR A 73 -13.67 8.79 6.55
C THR A 73 -13.87 9.12 8.03
N GLU A 74 -12.85 8.91 8.86
CA GLU A 74 -12.92 9.07 10.33
C GLU A 74 -14.13 8.34 10.96
N LEU A 75 -14.55 7.24 10.33
CA LEU A 75 -15.73 6.49 10.74
C LEU A 75 -15.52 5.77 12.07
N LEU A 76 -14.29 5.25 12.28
CA LEU A 76 -13.88 4.53 13.48
C LEU A 76 -12.64 5.16 14.10
N THR A 77 -12.56 5.12 15.44
CA THR A 77 -11.32 5.36 16.14
C THR A 77 -10.39 4.15 16.04
N VAL A 78 -9.11 4.35 16.35
CA VAL A 78 -8.12 3.24 16.38
C VAL A 78 -8.55 2.15 17.36
N GLU A 79 -9.08 2.54 18.52
CA GLU A 79 -9.55 1.65 19.58
C GLU A 79 -10.74 0.83 19.14
N GLU A 80 -11.71 1.46 18.47
CA GLU A 80 -12.91 0.78 17.95
C GLU A 80 -12.57 -0.20 16.82
N TYR A 81 -11.65 0.19 15.93
CA TYR A 81 -11.16 -0.69 14.89
C TYR A 81 -10.43 -1.90 15.50
N ALA A 82 -9.53 -1.67 16.45
CA ALA A 82 -8.80 -2.72 17.16
C ALA A 82 -9.73 -3.70 17.86
N TYR A 83 -10.75 -3.18 18.55
CA TYR A 83 -11.77 -4.00 19.18
C TYR A 83 -12.54 -4.87 18.17
N SER A 84 -12.97 -4.27 17.05
CA SER A 84 -13.78 -4.95 16.01
C SER A 84 -12.98 -6.02 15.25
N THR A 85 -11.65 -5.86 15.14
CA THR A 85 -10.78 -6.81 14.41
C THR A 85 -10.06 -7.80 15.33
N ASN A 86 -10.30 -7.73 16.65
CA ASN A 86 -9.59 -8.51 17.67
C ASN A 86 -8.06 -8.35 17.58
N GLU A 87 -7.62 -7.12 17.36
CA GLU A 87 -6.20 -6.74 17.26
C GLU A 87 -5.82 -5.77 18.38
N THR A 88 -4.53 -5.61 18.61
CA THR A 88 -4.07 -4.58 19.54
C THR A 88 -4.05 -3.21 18.89
N VAL A 89 -4.25 -2.15 19.68
CA VAL A 89 -4.11 -0.75 19.23
C VAL A 89 -2.75 -0.50 18.58
N PHE A 90 -1.69 -1.15 19.08
CA PHE A 90 -0.34 -1.05 18.51
C PHE A 90 -0.26 -1.61 17.09
N GLU A 91 -0.87 -2.78 16.85
CA GLU A 91 -0.91 -3.40 15.52
C GLU A 91 -1.69 -2.55 14.52
N VAL A 92 -2.85 -2.00 14.94
CA VAL A 92 -3.64 -1.09 14.11
C VAL A 92 -2.85 0.17 13.77
N LYS A 93 -2.21 0.82 14.74
CA LYS A 93 -1.34 2.00 14.47
C LYS A 93 -0.22 1.68 13.49
N LYS A 94 0.44 0.54 13.66
CA LYS A 94 1.49 0.08 12.74
C LYS A 94 0.95 -0.16 11.32
N ARG A 95 -0.30 -0.63 11.20
CA ARG A 95 -0.96 -0.82 9.91
C ARG A 95 -1.33 0.51 9.26
N ILE A 96 -1.83 1.49 10.03
CA ILE A 96 -2.09 2.85 9.55
C ILE A 96 -0.82 3.48 8.98
N GLU A 97 0.32 3.38 9.67
CA GLU A 97 1.61 3.88 9.15
C GLU A 97 1.95 3.24 7.78
N SER A 98 1.70 1.94 7.62
CA SER A 98 1.93 1.28 6.32
C SER A 98 0.93 1.71 5.26
N ALA A 99 -0.32 1.92 5.65
CA ALA A 99 -1.37 2.36 4.75
C ALA A 99 -1.12 3.80 4.25
N MET A 100 -0.63 4.69 5.11
CA MET A 100 -0.23 6.04 4.73
C MET A 100 0.92 6.01 3.71
N LEU A 101 1.96 5.21 3.94
CA LEU A 101 3.06 5.06 2.97
C LEU A 101 2.59 4.47 1.62
N LEU A 102 1.58 3.59 1.65
CA LEU A 102 0.97 3.07 0.42
C LEU A 102 0.26 4.17 -0.35
N VAL A 103 -0.50 5.01 0.33
CA VAL A 103 -1.20 6.15 -0.29
C VAL A 103 -0.19 7.16 -0.82
N GLU A 104 0.83 7.52 -0.04
CA GLU A 104 1.92 8.40 -0.48
C GLU A 104 2.65 7.87 -1.73
N PHE A 105 2.87 6.54 -1.81
CA PHE A 105 3.43 5.94 -3.03
C PHE A 105 2.51 6.11 -4.25
N LEU A 106 1.20 5.87 -4.09
CA LEU A 106 0.25 6.05 -5.19
C LEU A 106 0.12 7.51 -5.62
N GLU A 107 0.24 8.44 -4.68
CA GLU A 107 0.32 9.88 -4.98
C GLU A 107 1.63 10.24 -5.69
N TYR A 108 2.75 9.65 -5.26
CA TYR A 108 4.07 9.85 -5.87
C TYR A 108 4.08 9.47 -7.36
N ILE A 109 3.39 8.38 -7.74
CA ILE A 109 3.26 7.95 -9.13
C ILE A 109 2.04 8.57 -9.84
N HIS A 110 1.37 9.54 -9.22
CA HIS A 110 0.18 10.23 -9.72
C HIS A 110 -0.97 9.30 -10.10
N MET A 111 -1.15 8.23 -9.33
CA MET A 111 -2.23 7.24 -9.48
C MET A 111 -3.00 7.02 -8.16
N PRO A 112 -3.56 8.09 -7.57
CA PRO A 112 -4.26 8.00 -6.30
C PRO A 112 -5.42 7.01 -6.38
N LYS A 113 -5.61 6.26 -5.30
CA LYS A 113 -6.68 5.24 -5.16
C LYS A 113 -6.60 4.03 -6.12
N GLN A 114 -5.57 3.92 -6.97
CA GLN A 114 -5.40 2.76 -7.84
C GLN A 114 -4.64 1.63 -7.12
N TYR A 115 -5.26 1.07 -6.09
CA TYR A 115 -4.65 0.09 -5.19
C TYR A 115 -4.23 -1.23 -5.86
N HIS A 116 -4.79 -1.56 -7.03
CA HIS A 116 -4.36 -2.72 -7.81
C HIS A 116 -2.89 -2.61 -8.24
N ILE A 117 -2.40 -1.41 -8.55
CA ILE A 117 -1.01 -1.16 -8.91
C ILE A 117 -0.08 -1.55 -7.75
N ALA A 118 -0.43 -1.17 -6.52
CA ALA A 118 0.36 -1.52 -5.35
C ALA A 118 0.47 -3.04 -5.15
N ARG A 119 -0.52 -3.81 -5.59
CA ARG A 119 -0.50 -5.27 -5.58
C ARG A 119 0.49 -5.82 -6.61
N ASP A 120 0.45 -5.31 -7.83
CA ASP A 120 1.28 -5.78 -8.95
C ASP A 120 2.77 -5.44 -8.71
N TYR A 121 3.04 -4.34 -8.02
CA TYR A 121 4.39 -3.87 -7.67
C TYR A 121 4.91 -4.38 -6.32
N GLN A 122 4.19 -5.29 -5.64
CA GLN A 122 4.57 -5.87 -4.35
C GLN A 122 4.96 -4.83 -3.27
N VAL A 123 4.32 -3.69 -3.29
CA VAL A 123 4.65 -2.49 -2.51
C VAL A 123 4.67 -2.77 -1.00
N VAL A 124 3.78 -3.65 -0.50
CA VAL A 124 3.64 -3.94 0.95
C VAL A 124 4.93 -4.44 1.57
N SER A 125 5.69 -5.30 0.88
CA SER A 125 6.94 -5.83 1.41
C SER A 125 7.97 -4.73 1.61
N VAL A 126 8.13 -3.86 0.60
CA VAL A 126 9.08 -2.75 0.64
C VAL A 126 8.68 -1.73 1.71
N ILE A 127 7.41 -1.34 1.78
CA ILE A 127 6.89 -0.39 2.78
C ILE A 127 7.10 -0.93 4.21
N THR A 128 6.87 -2.22 4.43
CA THR A 128 7.05 -2.82 5.74
C THR A 128 8.50 -2.72 6.20
N ASP A 129 9.44 -3.01 5.30
CA ASP A 129 10.87 -2.96 5.57
C ASP A 129 11.40 -1.51 5.62
N LEU A 130 10.76 -0.56 4.94
CA LEU A 130 11.14 0.85 4.90
C LEU A 130 10.92 1.58 6.24
N LYS A 131 9.86 1.28 6.99
CA LYS A 131 9.51 2.00 8.22
C LYS A 131 10.65 2.09 9.26
N PRO A 132 11.36 0.99 9.58
CA PRO A 132 12.51 1.09 10.49
C PRO A 132 13.62 1.99 9.97
N LEU A 133 13.81 2.06 8.64
CA LEU A 133 14.81 2.93 8.03
C LEU A 133 14.43 4.41 8.20
N LEU A 134 13.18 4.77 7.93
CA LEU A 134 12.68 6.13 8.11
C LEU A 134 12.82 6.62 9.55
N ARG A 135 12.60 5.76 10.54
CA ARG A 135 12.80 6.09 11.97
C ARG A 135 14.25 6.40 12.34
N LYS A 136 15.23 5.95 11.54
CA LYS A 136 16.65 6.28 11.72
C LYS A 136 17.04 7.63 11.12
N CYS A 137 16.23 8.18 10.24
CA CYS A 137 16.50 9.49 9.65
C CYS A 137 16.41 10.58 10.70
N SER A 138 17.41 11.45 10.75
CA SER A 138 17.55 12.49 11.77
C SER A 138 16.58 13.67 11.59
N THR A 139 16.06 13.86 10.38
CA THR A 139 15.17 14.99 10.05
C THR A 139 14.00 14.53 9.19
N PRO A 140 12.83 15.20 9.26
CA PRO A 140 11.70 14.95 8.36
C PRO A 140 12.06 15.11 6.87
N GLU A 141 12.92 16.08 6.55
CA GLU A 141 13.41 16.28 5.19
C GLU A 141 14.19 15.06 4.67
N MET A 142 15.04 14.47 5.51
CA MET A 142 15.77 13.26 5.14
C MET A 142 14.81 12.05 4.99
N GLN A 143 13.78 11.97 5.82
CA GLN A 143 12.74 10.94 5.68
C GLN A 143 12.04 11.05 4.33
N GLU A 144 11.68 12.26 3.92
CA GLU A 144 11.03 12.51 2.63
C GLU A 144 11.92 12.11 1.45
N LYS A 145 13.18 12.52 1.48
CA LYS A 145 14.17 12.15 0.45
C LYS A 145 14.36 10.64 0.35
N VAL A 146 14.44 9.95 1.47
CA VAL A 146 14.56 8.48 1.50
C VAL A 146 13.30 7.83 0.97
N LYS A 147 12.10 8.31 1.33
CA LYS A 147 10.84 7.81 0.77
C LYS A 147 10.83 7.94 -0.76
N ASN A 148 11.10 9.15 -1.26
CA ASN A 148 11.07 9.44 -2.69
C ASN A 148 12.08 8.58 -3.47
N ALA A 149 13.30 8.39 -2.93
CA ALA A 149 14.28 7.48 -3.51
C ALA A 149 13.77 6.04 -3.57
N VAL A 150 13.15 5.54 -2.51
CA VAL A 150 12.58 4.18 -2.49
C VAL A 150 11.38 4.07 -3.44
N PHE A 151 10.52 5.08 -3.50
CA PHE A 151 9.35 5.10 -4.38
C PHE A 151 9.74 5.11 -5.86
N ALA A 152 10.78 5.85 -6.25
CA ALA A 152 11.33 5.79 -7.60
C ALA A 152 11.82 4.38 -7.96
N ASN A 153 12.49 3.70 -7.03
CA ASN A 153 12.96 2.34 -7.21
C ASN A 153 11.82 1.30 -7.25
N ILE A 154 10.73 1.50 -6.50
CA ILE A 154 9.51 0.68 -6.62
C ILE A 154 8.89 0.88 -8.00
N MET A 155 8.68 2.13 -8.41
CA MET A 155 8.08 2.50 -9.70
C MET A 155 8.83 1.86 -10.86
N MET A 156 10.16 1.94 -10.85
CA MET A 156 11.03 1.39 -11.91
C MET A 156 11.36 -0.09 -11.72
N ARG A 157 10.77 -0.77 -10.73
CA ARG A 157 10.99 -2.21 -10.43
C ARG A 157 12.45 -2.60 -10.23
N THR A 158 13.28 -1.69 -9.76
CA THR A 158 14.71 -1.96 -9.51
C THR A 158 14.96 -2.70 -8.18
N ILE A 159 13.94 -2.85 -7.32
CA ILE A 159 14.03 -3.56 -6.05
C ILE A 159 13.73 -5.04 -6.28
N GLY A 160 14.76 -5.89 -6.24
CA GLY A 160 14.56 -7.34 -6.29
C GLY A 160 14.12 -7.89 -4.92
N ASP A 161 15.03 -7.97 -3.96
CA ASP A 161 14.76 -8.38 -2.57
C ASP A 161 14.64 -7.13 -1.68
N SER A 162 13.45 -6.87 -1.15
CA SER A 162 13.17 -5.69 -0.33
C SER A 162 14.03 -5.63 0.93
N ARG A 163 14.21 -6.76 1.64
CA ARG A 163 15.00 -6.82 2.86
C ARG A 163 16.49 -6.55 2.60
N LYS A 164 17.01 -7.10 1.50
CA LYS A 164 18.40 -6.87 1.09
C LYS A 164 18.61 -5.41 0.70
N TYR A 165 17.68 -4.85 -0.08
CA TYR A 165 17.70 -3.46 -0.49
C TYR A 165 17.71 -2.51 0.71
N ILE A 166 16.73 -2.63 1.60
CA ILE A 166 16.60 -1.77 2.79
C ILE A 166 17.78 -1.95 3.77
N ARG A 167 18.28 -3.19 3.93
CA ARG A 167 19.49 -3.43 4.74
C ARG A 167 20.72 -2.72 4.15
N ASN A 168 20.88 -2.75 2.84
CA ASN A 168 21.96 -2.03 2.17
C ASN A 168 21.87 -0.52 2.39
N LEU A 169 20.67 0.05 2.28
CA LEU A 169 20.43 1.46 2.59
C LEU A 169 20.76 1.77 4.06
N SER A 170 20.29 0.94 4.98
CA SER A 170 20.58 1.11 6.42
C SER A 170 22.07 1.07 6.73
N GLN A 171 22.83 0.18 6.11
CA GLN A 171 24.29 0.14 6.27
C GLN A 171 24.97 1.36 5.67
N MET A 172 24.47 1.87 4.57
CA MET A 172 25.01 3.06 3.91
C MET A 172 24.73 4.34 4.68
N MET A 173 23.62 4.41 5.45
CA MET A 173 23.28 5.58 6.28
C MET A 173 24.38 5.99 7.27
N ASP A 174 25.12 5.00 7.76
CA ASP A 174 26.21 5.22 8.72
C ASP A 174 27.50 5.69 8.01
N THR A 175 27.46 5.89 6.70
CA THR A 175 28.60 6.31 5.88
C THR A 175 28.38 7.68 5.22
N GLY A 176 29.45 8.41 4.91
CA GLY A 176 29.36 9.67 4.16
C GLY A 176 28.83 9.54 2.74
N PHE A 177 28.65 8.33 2.24
CA PHE A 177 28.16 8.07 0.86
C PHE A 177 26.65 8.09 0.75
N PHE A 178 25.91 7.99 1.85
CA PHE A 178 24.45 7.96 1.85
C PHE A 178 23.84 9.24 1.27
N THR A 179 24.33 10.40 1.69
CA THR A 179 23.84 11.69 1.19
C THR A 179 24.03 11.84 -0.32
N ALA A 180 25.20 11.40 -0.82
CA ALA A 180 25.49 11.45 -2.26
C ALA A 180 24.55 10.48 -3.04
N TYR A 181 24.32 9.29 -2.51
CA TYR A 181 23.39 8.33 -3.07
C TYR A 181 21.97 8.91 -3.15
N ILE A 182 21.44 9.42 -2.03
CA ILE A 182 20.09 10.00 -1.99
C ILE A 182 19.95 11.15 -2.98
N LYS A 183 20.95 12.03 -3.08
CA LYS A 183 20.95 13.13 -4.06
C LYS A 183 20.88 12.64 -5.51
N ASP A 184 21.62 11.58 -5.84
CA ASP A 184 21.56 10.95 -7.16
C ASP A 184 20.16 10.37 -7.45
N GLN A 185 19.57 9.69 -6.46
CA GLN A 185 18.23 9.09 -6.57
C GLN A 185 17.14 10.15 -6.75
N GLU A 186 17.21 11.26 -5.97
CA GLU A 186 16.30 12.39 -6.13
C GLU A 186 16.34 12.94 -7.55
N ARG A 187 17.54 13.25 -8.06
CA ARG A 187 17.70 13.79 -9.41
C ARG A 187 17.11 12.89 -10.49
N ILE A 188 17.32 11.58 -10.41
CA ILE A 188 16.74 10.62 -11.37
C ILE A 188 15.22 10.54 -11.18
N GLY A 189 14.76 10.49 -9.93
CA GLY A 189 13.34 10.40 -9.59
C GLY A 189 12.55 11.64 -10.02
N GLU A 190 13.12 12.85 -9.94
CA GLU A 190 12.47 14.08 -10.42
C GLU A 190 12.25 14.03 -11.93
N VAL A 191 13.26 13.65 -12.71
CA VAL A 191 13.13 13.48 -14.16
C VAL A 191 12.06 12.45 -14.50
N LEU A 192 12.05 11.31 -13.83
CA LEU A 192 11.04 10.26 -14.05
C LEU A 192 9.61 10.74 -13.72
N LYS A 193 9.46 11.61 -12.72
CA LYS A 193 8.14 12.20 -12.40
C LYS A 193 7.68 13.18 -13.48
N GLU A 194 8.56 14.05 -13.95
CA GLU A 194 8.27 14.97 -15.06
C GLU A 194 7.87 14.19 -16.31
N ASP A 195 8.63 13.17 -16.69
CA ASP A 195 8.33 12.32 -17.85
C ASP A 195 7.00 11.56 -17.66
N LEU A 196 6.70 11.12 -16.43
CA LEU A 196 5.43 10.45 -16.11
C LEU A 196 4.24 11.40 -16.25
N ASP A 197 4.39 12.66 -15.87
CA ASP A 197 3.34 13.68 -15.99
C ASP A 197 3.04 14.02 -17.45
N GLU A 198 4.06 14.03 -18.30
CA GLU A 198 3.92 14.27 -19.74
C GLU A 198 3.32 13.06 -20.48
N ALA A 199 3.56 11.84 -20.01
CA ALA A 199 3.19 10.61 -20.72
C ALA A 199 1.67 10.38 -20.86
N ALA A 200 0.88 10.71 -19.83
CA ALA A 200 -0.58 10.56 -19.85
C ALA A 200 -1.27 11.32 -18.71
N PRO A 201 -2.57 11.66 -18.86
CA PRO A 201 -3.36 12.20 -17.77
C PRO A 201 -3.41 11.29 -16.55
N GLU A 202 -3.55 11.89 -15.36
CA GLU A 202 -3.70 11.19 -14.10
C GLU A 202 -4.77 10.10 -14.17
N GLY A 203 -4.47 8.92 -13.60
CA GLY A 203 -5.40 7.79 -13.56
C GLY A 203 -5.55 6.99 -14.86
N LYS A 204 -4.84 7.33 -15.95
CA LYS A 204 -4.84 6.61 -17.24
C LYS A 204 -3.46 6.18 -17.69
N ARG A 205 -2.49 6.17 -16.77
CA ARG A 205 -1.10 5.84 -17.07
C ARG A 205 -0.89 4.33 -17.13
N ASP A 206 -0.17 3.89 -18.15
CA ASP A 206 0.32 2.52 -18.25
C ASP A 206 1.76 2.50 -17.71
N LEU A 207 1.92 2.11 -16.44
CA LEU A 207 3.22 2.05 -15.79
C LEU A 207 4.13 0.97 -16.37
N ASP A 208 3.58 -0.12 -16.88
CA ASP A 208 4.39 -1.18 -17.49
C ASP A 208 5.00 -0.69 -18.81
N PHE A 209 4.23 0.04 -19.60
CA PHE A 209 4.74 0.71 -20.77
C PHE A 209 5.77 1.78 -20.40
N PHE A 210 5.48 2.61 -19.39
CA PHE A 210 6.40 3.65 -18.92
C PHE A 210 7.76 3.06 -18.50
N VAL A 211 7.76 2.00 -17.68
CA VAL A 211 8.99 1.32 -17.25
C VAL A 211 9.78 0.78 -18.45
N SER A 212 9.10 0.18 -19.43
CA SER A 212 9.75 -0.38 -20.61
C SER A 212 10.39 0.69 -21.53
N THR A 213 9.89 1.91 -21.50
CA THR A 213 10.45 3.04 -22.28
C THR A 213 11.53 3.83 -21.55
N HIS A 214 11.73 3.57 -20.23
CA HIS A 214 12.71 4.27 -19.38
C HIS A 214 13.73 3.30 -18.76
N GLU A 215 14.12 2.25 -19.48
CA GLU A 215 15.10 1.25 -19.02
C GLU A 215 16.43 1.86 -18.60
N GLU A 216 16.92 2.88 -19.31
CA GLU A 216 18.16 3.60 -18.97
C GLU A 216 18.07 4.26 -17.58
N ALA A 217 16.92 4.82 -17.23
CA ALA A 217 16.71 5.40 -15.90
C ALA A 217 16.71 4.32 -14.81
N ALA A 218 16.12 3.15 -15.06
CA ALA A 218 16.17 2.01 -14.16
C ALA A 218 17.61 1.52 -13.95
N GLU A 219 18.39 1.40 -15.01
CA GLU A 219 19.82 1.06 -14.94
C GLU A 219 20.61 2.09 -14.13
N ASN A 220 20.35 3.38 -14.34
CA ASN A 220 21.01 4.46 -13.61
C ASN A 220 20.69 4.42 -12.10
N LEU A 221 19.43 4.14 -11.71
CA LEU A 221 19.05 3.93 -10.30
C LEU A 221 19.83 2.78 -9.68
N GLN A 222 19.93 1.63 -10.38
CA GLN A 222 20.64 0.44 -9.91
C GLN A 222 22.15 0.70 -9.84
N MET A 223 22.75 1.30 -10.87
CA MET A 223 24.19 1.62 -10.89
C MET A 223 24.59 2.60 -9.79
N SER A 224 23.73 3.56 -9.47
CA SER A 224 23.97 4.51 -8.37
C SER A 224 24.02 3.77 -7.02
N LEU A 225 23.11 2.82 -6.80
CA LEU A 225 23.10 1.95 -5.60
C LEU A 225 24.40 1.13 -5.51
N ASP A 226 24.73 0.40 -6.57
CA ASP A 226 25.88 -0.51 -6.60
C ASP A 226 27.21 0.25 -6.40
N ARG A 227 27.36 1.40 -7.05
CA ARG A 227 28.53 2.28 -6.92
C ARG A 227 28.69 2.80 -5.49
N SER A 228 27.59 3.19 -4.85
CA SER A 228 27.60 3.71 -3.47
C SER A 228 27.87 2.60 -2.46
N LEU A 229 27.33 1.41 -2.66
CA LEU A 229 27.63 0.24 -1.83
C LEU A 229 29.10 -0.22 -1.94
N LEU A 230 29.69 -0.17 -3.13
CA LEU A 230 31.11 -0.48 -3.32
C LEU A 230 32.01 0.50 -2.56
N LYS A 231 31.66 1.79 -2.51
CA LYS A 231 32.40 2.81 -1.76
C LYS A 231 32.23 2.64 -0.25
N ALA A 232 31.03 2.29 0.20
CA ALA A 232 30.72 2.10 1.63
C ALA A 232 31.39 0.85 2.24
N LYS A 233 31.85 -0.13 1.41
CA LYS A 233 32.53 -1.36 1.86
C LYS A 233 34.06 -1.24 1.89
N LYS A 234 34.62 -0.14 1.40
CA LYS A 234 36.06 0.17 1.43
C LYS A 234 36.39 1.03 2.64
#